data_7f15e946a1aa835eb40025efc0ea72d1
#
_entry.id   7f15e946a1aa835eb40025efc0ea72d1
#
_cell.length_a   1.000
_cell.length_b   1.000
_cell.length_c   1.000
_cell.angle_alpha   90.00
_cell.angle_beta   90.00
_cell.angle_gamma   90.00
#
_symmetry.space_group_name_H-M   'P 1'
#
loop_
_entity.id
_entity.type
_entity.pdbx_description
1 polymer ?
#
loop_
_entity_poly.entity_id
_entity_poly.type
_entity_poly.pdbx_seq_one_letter_code
_entity_poly.pdbx_strand_id
1 'polypeptide(L)'
;MKRKKILFVATKLEFGGIQTALVNAANALCGQYDVSLLIYSPGGSLASRLDRRVTLLPVPRMLQGLGMSPAEAAKSGDAGIVLFKLFATLWARLADNRLPVAMAIRTLPRLTGFDLAVAFSHETSRHRVYTGCPRLVAARVEAAKKLAWIHYDPVNQDMDKEFNLPFYEEMDGIVAVSQSVMESCKAAFPVLTPKLDWCYNFIDERFLKQQGNLPQAIPYDPAGFFCFSACRLAREKGLRRALDALEETLKENADVRWYIAGDGYERAALEHAIAEKGLQRQVILLGKQDNPYPYMKHANLYLSVSFCEAAPVVYAEANFFGVPVLSTDTCSARELLGAGNFICANTEDALRSAFADLITHRDKITQAKATLAYPPSQNNSAIEKFNQWLK
;
A
#
# COMPACT_ATOMS: atom_id res chain seq x y z
N MET A 1 -34.70 3.64 -4.79
CA MET A 1 -33.96 4.63 -4.00
C MET A 1 -32.79 5.18 -4.83
N LYS A 2 -32.46 6.47 -4.71
CA LYS A 2 -31.29 7.06 -5.37
C LYS A 2 -30.03 6.45 -4.75
N ARG A 3 -29.07 6.02 -5.59
CA ARG A 3 -27.79 5.48 -5.08
C ARG A 3 -27.03 6.55 -4.31
N LYS A 4 -26.43 6.19 -3.19
CA LYS A 4 -25.56 7.07 -2.42
C LYS A 4 -24.27 7.32 -3.19
N LYS A 5 -23.74 8.55 -3.10
CA LYS A 5 -22.57 9.02 -3.84
C LYS A 5 -21.35 9.10 -2.96
N ILE A 6 -20.29 8.40 -3.37
CA ILE A 6 -18.99 8.39 -2.67
C ILE A 6 -17.95 9.06 -3.54
N LEU A 7 -17.17 9.97 -2.94
CA LEU A 7 -15.99 10.56 -3.55
C LEU A 7 -14.73 10.06 -2.80
N PHE A 8 -13.80 9.48 -3.53
CA PHE A 8 -12.44 9.26 -3.02
C PHE A 8 -11.48 10.28 -3.63
N VAL A 9 -10.61 10.84 -2.79
CA VAL A 9 -9.56 11.78 -3.18
C VAL A 9 -8.20 11.15 -2.89
N ALA A 10 -7.35 11.04 -3.91
CA ALA A 10 -6.02 10.47 -3.77
C ALA A 10 -4.99 11.15 -4.70
N THR A 11 -3.71 10.89 -4.47
CA THR A 11 -2.64 11.57 -5.19
C THR A 11 -2.33 10.97 -6.55
N LYS A 12 -2.38 9.65 -6.72
CA LYS A 12 -2.10 8.97 -8.01
C LYS A 12 -2.61 7.53 -8.06
N LEU A 13 -2.53 6.91 -9.27
CA LEU A 13 -2.89 5.52 -9.55
C LEU A 13 -1.70 4.67 -10.05
N GLU A 14 -0.49 4.95 -9.57
CA GLU A 14 0.68 4.12 -9.85
C GLU A 14 0.69 2.87 -8.95
N PHE A 15 1.50 1.86 -9.33
CA PHE A 15 1.65 0.66 -8.49
C PHE A 15 2.13 1.02 -7.08
N GLY A 16 1.40 0.52 -6.08
CA GLY A 16 1.67 0.68 -4.66
C GLY A 16 0.52 0.16 -3.81
N GLY A 17 0.77 -0.20 -2.56
CA GLY A 17 -0.25 -0.78 -1.67
C GLY A 17 -1.49 0.11 -1.49
N ILE A 18 -1.29 1.41 -1.25
CA ILE A 18 -2.40 2.38 -1.08
C ILE A 18 -3.24 2.49 -2.35
N GLN A 19 -2.59 2.57 -3.51
CA GLN A 19 -3.26 2.72 -4.80
C GLN A 19 -4.00 1.44 -5.20
N THR A 20 -3.42 0.29 -4.93
CA THR A 20 -4.10 -1.01 -5.11
C THR A 20 -5.33 -1.10 -4.21
N ALA A 21 -5.21 -0.71 -2.93
CA ALA A 21 -6.33 -0.67 -1.99
C ALA A 21 -7.44 0.27 -2.46
N LEU A 22 -7.10 1.45 -3.02
CA LEU A 22 -8.07 2.40 -3.59
C LEU A 22 -8.84 1.80 -4.76
N VAL A 23 -8.15 1.20 -5.72
CA VAL A 23 -8.79 0.58 -6.90
C VAL A 23 -9.68 -0.57 -6.48
N ASN A 24 -9.22 -1.43 -5.57
CA ASN A 24 -10.03 -2.52 -5.03
C ASN A 24 -11.28 -2.00 -4.31
N ALA A 25 -11.16 -0.95 -3.48
CA ALA A 25 -12.30 -0.33 -2.81
C ALA A 25 -13.31 0.27 -3.80
N ALA A 26 -12.83 1.04 -4.78
CA ALA A 26 -13.68 1.67 -5.79
C ALA A 26 -14.45 0.61 -6.60
N ASN A 27 -13.76 -0.45 -7.04
CA ASN A 27 -14.37 -1.55 -7.80
C ASN A 27 -15.38 -2.36 -6.97
N ALA A 28 -15.07 -2.64 -5.70
CA ALA A 28 -15.99 -3.36 -4.82
C ALA A 28 -17.27 -2.56 -4.53
N LEU A 29 -17.16 -1.24 -4.36
CA LEU A 29 -18.25 -0.37 -3.95
C LEU A 29 -19.12 0.10 -5.13
N CYS A 30 -18.60 0.19 -6.37
CA CYS A 30 -19.33 0.71 -7.54
C CYS A 30 -20.54 -0.13 -7.94
N GLY A 31 -20.68 -1.35 -7.43
CA GLY A 31 -21.88 -2.18 -7.56
C GLY A 31 -23.10 -1.61 -6.82
N GLN A 32 -22.88 -1.03 -5.63
CA GLN A 32 -23.93 -0.55 -4.73
C GLN A 32 -24.04 0.98 -4.70
N TYR A 33 -22.96 1.71 -4.95
CA TYR A 33 -22.85 3.16 -4.83
C TYR A 33 -22.41 3.82 -6.13
N ASP A 34 -22.68 5.11 -6.27
CA ASP A 34 -22.11 5.93 -7.34
C ASP A 34 -20.72 6.42 -6.87
N VAL A 35 -19.67 5.76 -7.36
CA VAL A 35 -18.29 6.03 -6.93
C VAL A 35 -17.60 6.97 -7.90
N SER A 36 -17.05 8.05 -7.35
CA SER A 36 -16.22 9.01 -8.07
C SER A 36 -14.80 9.06 -7.47
N LEU A 37 -13.80 9.24 -8.31
CA LEU A 37 -12.40 9.43 -7.89
C LEU A 37 -11.92 10.81 -8.36
N LEU A 38 -11.29 11.56 -7.47
CA LEU A 38 -10.49 12.73 -7.77
C LEU A 38 -9.02 12.38 -7.53
N ILE A 39 -8.28 12.17 -8.60
CA ILE A 39 -6.87 11.74 -8.54
C ILE A 39 -5.99 12.88 -9.05
N TYR A 40 -5.07 13.38 -8.22
CA TYR A 40 -4.22 14.51 -8.61
C TYR A 40 -3.44 14.22 -9.89
N SER A 41 -2.84 13.03 -10.01
CA SER A 41 -2.24 12.54 -11.26
C SER A 41 -3.03 11.35 -11.75
N PRO A 42 -4.03 11.55 -12.65
CA PRO A 42 -4.99 10.50 -13.02
C PRO A 42 -4.43 9.42 -13.94
N GLY A 43 -3.27 9.65 -14.56
CA GLY A 43 -2.51 8.62 -15.27
C GLY A 43 -1.91 7.61 -14.30
N GLY A 44 -1.49 6.45 -14.82
CA GLY A 44 -0.78 5.44 -14.05
C GLY A 44 -1.23 4.03 -14.39
N SER A 45 -0.39 3.06 -14.02
CA SER A 45 -0.54 1.65 -14.37
C SER A 45 -1.82 1.00 -13.83
N LEU A 46 -2.39 1.53 -12.74
CA LEU A 46 -3.62 0.99 -12.13
C LEU A 46 -4.91 1.61 -12.70
N ALA A 47 -4.82 2.66 -13.52
CA ALA A 47 -6.01 3.30 -14.11
C ALA A 47 -6.82 2.32 -14.97
N SER A 48 -6.17 1.41 -15.69
CA SER A 48 -6.79 0.38 -16.52
C SER A 48 -7.55 -0.70 -15.72
N ARG A 49 -7.31 -0.79 -14.40
CA ARG A 49 -7.98 -1.74 -13.50
C ARG A 49 -9.30 -1.20 -12.95
N LEU A 50 -9.58 0.08 -13.12
CA LEU A 50 -10.83 0.66 -12.63
C LEU A 50 -12.03 0.11 -13.40
N ASP A 51 -13.08 -0.25 -12.68
CA ASP A 51 -14.37 -0.60 -13.26
C ASP A 51 -14.95 0.60 -14.02
N ARG A 52 -15.56 0.35 -15.18
CA ARG A 52 -16.15 1.39 -16.06
C ARG A 52 -17.25 2.22 -15.40
N ARG A 53 -17.82 1.74 -14.30
CA ARG A 53 -18.83 2.45 -13.50
C ARG A 53 -18.25 3.50 -12.57
N VAL A 54 -16.92 3.45 -12.32
CA VAL A 54 -16.22 4.44 -11.50
C VAL A 54 -15.95 5.70 -12.33
N THR A 55 -16.40 6.85 -11.84
CA THR A 55 -16.24 8.13 -12.52
C THR A 55 -14.92 8.81 -12.11
N LEU A 56 -14.04 9.12 -13.05
CA LEU A 56 -12.87 9.96 -12.82
C LEU A 56 -13.25 11.43 -13.01
N LEU A 57 -13.03 12.25 -11.98
CA LEU A 57 -13.29 13.69 -12.04
C LEU A 57 -12.10 14.46 -12.64
N PRO A 58 -12.35 15.54 -13.40
CA PRO A 58 -11.29 16.37 -13.97
C PRO A 58 -10.51 17.09 -12.86
N VAL A 59 -9.21 17.25 -13.06
CA VAL A 59 -8.28 17.80 -12.08
C VAL A 59 -7.56 19.02 -12.66
N PRO A 60 -7.57 20.18 -11.97
CA PRO A 60 -6.83 21.37 -12.37
C PRO A 60 -5.31 21.14 -12.42
N ARG A 61 -4.60 21.86 -13.31
CA ARG A 61 -3.15 21.71 -13.55
C ARG A 61 -2.29 21.80 -12.29
N MET A 62 -2.58 22.75 -11.39
CA MET A 62 -1.81 22.89 -10.15
C MET A 62 -1.96 21.67 -9.23
N LEU A 63 -3.16 21.09 -9.12
CA LEU A 63 -3.36 19.84 -8.38
C LEU A 63 -2.62 18.66 -9.04
N GLN A 64 -2.61 18.60 -10.39
CA GLN A 64 -1.80 17.60 -11.10
C GLN A 64 -0.32 17.72 -10.73
N GLY A 65 0.20 18.95 -10.66
CA GLY A 65 1.58 19.22 -10.24
C GLY A 65 1.89 18.74 -8.81
N LEU A 66 0.92 18.74 -7.88
CA LEU A 66 1.10 18.14 -6.55
C LEU A 66 1.24 16.61 -6.64
N GLY A 67 0.47 15.95 -7.50
CA GLY A 67 0.47 14.50 -7.68
C GLY A 67 1.69 13.93 -8.41
N MET A 68 2.43 14.76 -9.16
CA MET A 68 3.57 14.35 -9.99
C MET A 68 4.90 14.47 -9.25
N SER A 69 5.86 13.59 -9.54
CA SER A 69 7.27 13.81 -9.24
C SER A 69 7.85 14.92 -10.10
N PRO A 70 9.01 15.52 -9.76
CA PRO A 70 9.66 16.50 -10.62
C PRO A 70 9.96 15.97 -12.03
N ALA A 71 10.34 14.70 -12.15
CA ALA A 71 10.61 14.06 -13.44
C ALA A 71 9.32 13.86 -14.27
N GLU A 72 8.21 13.46 -13.63
CA GLU A 72 6.90 13.34 -14.29
C GLU A 72 6.38 14.70 -14.75
N ALA A 73 6.53 15.74 -13.92
CA ALA A 73 6.16 17.10 -14.27
C ALA A 73 6.96 17.59 -15.49
N ALA A 74 8.28 17.36 -15.52
CA ALA A 74 9.13 17.72 -16.66
C ALA A 74 8.70 16.98 -17.96
N LYS A 75 8.31 15.72 -17.86
CA LYS A 75 7.84 14.91 -19.00
C LYS A 75 6.43 15.29 -19.47
N SER A 76 5.63 15.99 -18.68
CA SER A 76 4.25 16.36 -19.03
C SER A 76 4.16 17.32 -20.23
N GLY A 77 5.24 18.05 -20.53
CA GLY A 77 5.25 19.09 -21.56
C GLY A 77 4.48 20.38 -21.19
N ASP A 78 3.88 20.45 -19.99
CA ASP A 78 3.11 21.63 -19.52
C ASP A 78 4.01 22.50 -18.64
N ALA A 79 4.42 23.67 -19.18
CA ALA A 79 5.29 24.61 -18.48
C ALA A 79 4.66 25.11 -17.17
N GLY A 80 3.33 25.26 -17.11
CA GLY A 80 2.62 25.69 -15.90
C GLY A 80 2.74 24.65 -14.77
N ILE A 81 2.60 23.37 -15.08
CA ILE A 81 2.82 22.26 -14.13
C ILE A 81 4.26 22.26 -13.66
N VAL A 82 5.24 22.38 -14.57
CA VAL A 82 6.67 22.38 -14.24
C VAL A 82 7.01 23.52 -13.30
N LEU A 83 6.63 24.75 -13.65
CA LEU A 83 6.92 25.95 -12.85
C LEU A 83 6.26 25.86 -11.46
N PHE A 84 4.99 25.43 -11.41
CA PHE A 84 4.31 25.23 -10.14
C PHE A 84 4.99 24.16 -9.29
N LYS A 85 5.40 23.04 -9.89
CA LYS A 85 6.09 21.95 -9.17
C LYS A 85 7.44 22.40 -8.60
N LEU A 86 8.21 23.15 -9.37
CA LEU A 86 9.49 23.72 -8.91
C LEU A 86 9.26 24.69 -7.74
N PHE A 87 8.33 25.65 -7.89
CA PHE A 87 7.93 26.57 -6.83
C PHE A 87 7.49 25.81 -5.57
N ALA A 88 6.53 24.86 -5.70
CA ALA A 88 5.99 24.14 -4.57
C ALA A 88 7.06 23.32 -3.84
N THR A 89 7.97 22.69 -4.59
CA THR A 89 9.06 21.88 -4.02
C THR A 89 10.07 22.76 -3.27
N LEU A 90 10.46 23.88 -3.87
CA LEU A 90 11.39 24.82 -3.23
C LEU A 90 10.79 25.46 -1.98
N TRP A 91 9.55 25.93 -2.08
CA TRP A 91 8.84 26.56 -0.96
C TRP A 91 8.66 25.57 0.22
N ALA A 92 8.23 24.35 -0.07
CA ALA A 92 8.06 23.34 0.96
C ALA A 92 9.38 22.96 1.67
N ARG A 93 10.52 23.06 0.97
CA ARG A 93 11.85 22.85 1.57
C ARG A 93 12.30 24.02 2.46
N LEU A 94 12.00 25.24 2.06
CA LEU A 94 12.44 26.46 2.77
C LEU A 94 11.51 26.82 3.95
N ALA A 95 10.23 26.50 3.83
CA ALA A 95 9.22 26.79 4.85
C ALA A 95 8.40 25.51 5.16
N ASP A 96 7.23 25.38 4.51
CA ASP A 96 6.37 24.20 4.60
C ASP A 96 5.44 24.10 3.35
N ASN A 97 4.65 23.05 3.30
CA ASN A 97 3.78 22.80 2.14
C ASN A 97 2.39 23.49 2.23
N ARG A 98 2.08 24.24 3.29
CA ARG A 98 0.74 24.85 3.47
C ARG A 98 0.37 25.77 2.32
N LEU A 99 1.24 26.71 1.97
CA LEU A 99 0.97 27.67 0.90
C LEU A 99 0.80 27.01 -0.48
N PRO A 100 1.75 26.22 -1.00
CA PRO A 100 1.61 25.63 -2.33
C PRO A 100 0.42 24.67 -2.41
N VAL A 101 0.13 23.90 -1.37
CA VAL A 101 -1.03 23.01 -1.34
C VAL A 101 -2.34 23.81 -1.32
N ALA A 102 -2.42 24.87 -0.51
CA ALA A 102 -3.60 25.74 -0.49
C ALA A 102 -3.84 26.44 -1.83
N MET A 103 -2.78 26.89 -2.52
CA MET A 103 -2.89 27.48 -3.86
C MET A 103 -3.46 26.47 -4.85
N ALA A 104 -2.94 25.25 -4.87
CA ALA A 104 -3.42 24.22 -5.77
C ALA A 104 -4.88 23.81 -5.49
N ILE A 105 -5.24 23.64 -4.21
CA ILE A 105 -6.61 23.30 -3.79
C ILE A 105 -7.61 24.40 -4.19
N ARG A 106 -7.21 25.67 -4.12
CA ARG A 106 -8.10 26.80 -4.53
C ARG A 106 -8.46 26.79 -6.00
N THR A 107 -7.69 26.16 -6.86
CA THR A 107 -8.00 26.04 -8.30
C THR A 107 -9.13 25.07 -8.60
N LEU A 108 -9.44 24.16 -7.68
CA LEU A 108 -10.56 23.23 -7.83
C LEU A 108 -11.88 23.95 -7.50
N PRO A 109 -12.90 23.88 -8.35
CA PRO A 109 -14.25 24.34 -7.98
C PRO A 109 -14.80 23.54 -6.79
N ARG A 110 -15.79 24.06 -6.10
CA ARG A 110 -16.49 23.28 -5.06
C ARG A 110 -17.17 22.07 -5.68
N LEU A 111 -16.96 20.92 -5.08
CA LEU A 111 -17.59 19.66 -5.44
C LEU A 111 -18.75 19.42 -4.47
N THR A 112 -19.96 19.23 -4.99
CA THR A 112 -21.19 19.13 -4.17
C THR A 112 -21.96 17.85 -4.48
N GLY A 113 -22.88 17.51 -3.58
CA GLY A 113 -23.83 16.43 -3.80
C GLY A 113 -23.29 15.04 -3.51
N PHE A 114 -22.30 14.90 -2.63
CA PHE A 114 -21.79 13.63 -2.15
C PHE A 114 -22.39 13.29 -0.78
N ASP A 115 -22.67 12.01 -0.55
CA ASP A 115 -23.05 11.50 0.76
C ASP A 115 -21.82 11.24 1.63
N LEU A 116 -20.71 10.78 1.01
CA LEU A 116 -19.46 10.48 1.67
C LEU A 116 -18.28 10.99 0.84
N ALA A 117 -17.35 11.70 1.47
CA ALA A 117 -16.07 12.07 0.87
C ALA A 117 -14.92 11.49 1.69
N VAL A 118 -14.00 10.80 1.02
CA VAL A 118 -12.88 10.10 1.65
C VAL A 118 -11.56 10.64 1.12
N ALA A 119 -10.76 11.25 1.96
CA ALA A 119 -9.37 11.55 1.68
C ALA A 119 -8.56 10.26 1.84
N PHE A 120 -8.37 9.52 0.74
CA PHE A 120 -7.78 8.20 0.76
C PHE A 120 -6.25 8.21 0.87
N SER A 121 -5.59 9.28 0.45
CA SER A 121 -4.16 9.49 0.72
C SER A 121 -3.99 10.35 1.98
N HIS A 122 -3.18 9.85 2.92
CA HIS A 122 -2.87 10.53 4.17
C HIS A 122 -1.95 11.75 3.97
N GLU A 123 -1.84 12.59 4.98
CA GLU A 123 -0.88 13.69 5.03
C GLU A 123 0.54 13.15 5.24
N THR A 124 1.54 13.91 4.78
CA THR A 124 2.95 13.55 4.86
C THR A 124 3.75 14.59 5.66
N SER A 125 5.09 14.57 5.59
CA SER A 125 5.95 15.58 6.19
C SER A 125 5.68 16.98 5.60
N ARG A 126 5.81 18.03 6.42
CA ARG A 126 5.67 19.45 6.04
C ARG A 126 6.53 19.86 4.85
N HIS A 127 7.63 19.16 4.61
CA HIS A 127 8.57 19.45 3.52
C HIS A 127 8.29 18.68 2.23
N ARG A 128 7.22 17.89 2.18
CA ARG A 128 6.79 17.14 0.99
C ARG A 128 5.52 17.76 0.39
N VAL A 129 5.46 17.83 -0.93
CA VAL A 129 4.28 18.35 -1.67
C VAL A 129 3.31 17.27 -2.14
N TYR A 130 3.63 16.02 -1.88
CA TYR A 130 2.84 14.83 -2.24
C TYR A 130 1.80 14.54 -1.14
N THR A 131 0.81 15.44 -0.99
CA THR A 131 -0.05 15.50 0.19
C THR A 131 -1.29 16.38 -0.06
N GLY A 132 -2.11 16.61 0.94
CA GLY A 132 -3.19 17.59 0.91
C GLY A 132 -4.57 17.02 0.59
N CYS A 133 -4.76 15.69 0.55
CA CYS A 133 -6.08 15.10 0.31
C CYS A 133 -7.07 15.42 1.43
N PRO A 134 -6.75 15.32 2.74
CA PRO A 134 -7.62 15.78 3.82
C PRO A 134 -7.97 17.28 3.70
N ARG A 135 -6.98 18.12 3.45
CA ARG A 135 -7.19 19.58 3.26
C ARG A 135 -8.10 19.90 2.09
N LEU A 136 -7.99 19.17 0.97
CA LEU A 136 -8.87 19.34 -0.19
C LEU A 136 -10.29 18.92 0.15
N VAL A 137 -10.48 17.76 0.78
CA VAL A 137 -11.81 17.29 1.19
C VAL A 137 -12.47 18.26 2.13
N ALA A 138 -11.74 18.77 3.14
CA ALA A 138 -12.26 19.78 4.06
C ALA A 138 -12.71 21.06 3.32
N ALA A 139 -11.84 21.63 2.48
CA ALA A 139 -12.02 22.95 1.92
C ALA A 139 -12.90 23.00 0.66
N ARG A 140 -12.97 21.94 -0.14
CA ARG A 140 -13.58 21.97 -1.49
C ARG A 140 -14.67 20.94 -1.73
N VAL A 141 -14.89 20.00 -0.83
CA VAL A 141 -15.95 19.00 -1.00
C VAL A 141 -17.08 19.26 -0.01
N GLU A 142 -18.29 19.31 -0.52
CA GLU A 142 -19.52 19.29 0.25
C GLU A 142 -20.06 17.86 0.25
N ALA A 143 -20.06 17.24 1.42
CA ALA A 143 -20.54 15.89 1.65
C ALA A 143 -21.22 15.81 3.01
N ALA A 144 -22.14 14.86 3.18
CA ALA A 144 -22.80 14.64 4.46
C ALA A 144 -21.81 14.13 5.52
N LYS A 145 -20.75 13.39 5.08
CA LYS A 145 -19.65 12.93 5.96
C LYS A 145 -18.32 12.99 5.23
N LYS A 146 -17.28 13.43 5.93
CA LYS A 146 -15.91 13.57 5.43
C LYS A 146 -14.96 12.72 6.26
N LEU A 147 -14.26 11.77 5.64
CA LEU A 147 -13.32 10.88 6.30
C LEU A 147 -11.91 11.06 5.77
N ALA A 148 -10.91 10.94 6.64
CA ALA A 148 -9.52 10.78 6.23
C ALA A 148 -9.05 9.35 6.52
N TRP A 149 -8.31 8.77 5.57
CA TRP A 149 -7.81 7.39 5.67
C TRP A 149 -6.30 7.38 5.94
N ILE A 150 -5.88 6.62 6.96
CA ILE A 150 -4.48 6.51 7.37
C ILE A 150 -3.97 5.12 6.99
N HIS A 151 -2.97 5.09 6.09
CA HIS A 151 -2.34 3.89 5.54
C HIS A 151 -0.92 3.64 6.05
N TYR A 152 -0.56 4.16 7.20
CA TYR A 152 0.76 3.99 7.81
C TYR A 152 0.62 3.92 9.33
N ASP A 153 1.67 3.43 9.98
CA ASP A 153 1.75 3.38 11.43
C ASP A 153 2.36 4.69 11.97
N PRO A 154 1.55 5.58 12.57
CA PRO A 154 2.03 6.91 12.98
C PRO A 154 2.97 6.90 14.19
N VAL A 155 3.11 5.76 14.90
CA VAL A 155 4.08 5.61 16.00
C VAL A 155 5.45 5.22 15.46
N ASN A 156 5.48 4.24 14.54
CA ASN A 156 6.73 3.63 14.06
C ASN A 156 7.24 4.20 12.73
N GLN A 157 6.44 5.03 12.08
CA GLN A 157 6.86 5.76 10.87
C GLN A 157 6.97 7.25 11.16
N ASP A 158 8.01 7.88 10.60
CA ASP A 158 8.27 9.31 10.78
C ASP A 158 7.15 10.15 10.16
N MET A 159 6.25 10.63 11.01
CA MET A 159 5.16 11.52 10.67
C MET A 159 5.27 12.83 11.44
N ASP A 160 5.05 13.93 10.73
CA ASP A 160 4.99 15.27 11.32
C ASP A 160 3.63 15.47 12.04
N LYS A 161 3.52 14.90 13.24
CA LYS A 161 2.26 14.82 14.01
C LYS A 161 1.66 16.18 14.29
N GLU A 162 2.45 17.12 14.80
CA GLU A 162 2.00 18.46 15.16
C GLU A 162 1.53 19.25 13.94
N PHE A 163 2.25 19.12 12.82
CA PHE A 163 1.92 19.78 11.59
C PHE A 163 0.62 19.24 10.96
N ASN A 164 0.40 17.93 11.05
CA ASN A 164 -0.71 17.27 10.37
C ASN A 164 -1.99 17.22 11.21
N LEU A 165 -1.90 17.30 12.54
CA LEU A 165 -3.05 17.21 13.44
C LEU A 165 -4.20 18.14 13.06
N PRO A 166 -4.00 19.45 12.77
CA PRO A 166 -5.11 20.35 12.43
C PRO A 166 -5.90 19.90 11.19
N PHE A 167 -5.24 19.23 10.22
CA PHE A 167 -5.90 18.78 9.01
C PHE A 167 -6.78 17.55 9.24
N TYR A 168 -6.46 16.73 10.24
CA TYR A 168 -7.29 15.62 10.65
C TYR A 168 -8.44 16.06 11.57
N GLU A 169 -8.25 17.08 12.39
CA GLU A 169 -9.31 17.66 13.23
C GLU A 169 -10.48 18.20 12.42
N GLU A 170 -10.25 18.67 11.20
CA GLU A 170 -11.30 19.14 10.27
C GLU A 170 -12.18 18.01 9.68
N MET A 171 -11.79 16.74 9.86
CA MET A 171 -12.56 15.59 9.36
C MET A 171 -13.62 15.15 10.37
N ASP A 172 -14.74 14.60 9.87
CA ASP A 172 -15.80 14.00 10.71
C ASP A 172 -15.36 12.67 11.31
N GLY A 173 -14.43 11.96 10.65
CA GLY A 173 -13.85 10.72 11.12
C GLY A 173 -12.50 10.39 10.48
N ILE A 174 -11.73 9.58 11.18
CA ILE A 174 -10.42 9.08 10.76
C ILE A 174 -10.48 7.56 10.68
N VAL A 175 -10.15 6.99 9.53
CA VAL A 175 -10.19 5.55 9.29
C VAL A 175 -8.78 5.00 9.20
N ALA A 176 -8.43 4.12 10.10
CA ALA A 176 -7.19 3.34 10.05
C ALA A 176 -7.37 2.05 9.23
N VAL A 177 -6.30 1.54 8.63
CA VAL A 177 -6.36 0.34 7.76
C VAL A 177 -6.45 -0.98 8.54
N SER A 178 -6.36 -0.94 9.88
CA SER A 178 -6.51 -2.08 10.79
C SER A 178 -6.79 -1.60 12.21
N GLN A 179 -7.20 -2.50 13.09
CA GLN A 179 -7.37 -2.19 14.52
C GLN A 179 -6.04 -1.81 15.17
N SER A 180 -4.97 -2.53 14.85
CA SER A 180 -3.62 -2.25 15.36
C SER A 180 -3.13 -0.85 14.94
N VAL A 181 -3.38 -0.43 13.70
CA VAL A 181 -3.07 0.93 13.24
C VAL A 181 -3.98 1.95 13.91
N MET A 182 -5.25 1.63 14.18
CA MET A 182 -6.14 2.51 14.95
C MET A 182 -5.59 2.75 16.37
N GLU A 183 -5.11 1.70 17.05
CA GLU A 183 -4.48 1.87 18.38
C GLU A 183 -3.19 2.70 18.28
N SER A 184 -2.39 2.52 17.23
CA SER A 184 -1.24 3.38 16.95
C SER A 184 -1.66 4.84 16.72
N CYS A 185 -2.78 5.08 16.03
CA CYS A 185 -3.35 6.42 15.85
C CYS A 185 -3.81 7.04 17.18
N LYS A 186 -4.42 6.26 18.09
CA LYS A 186 -4.80 6.73 19.42
C LYS A 186 -3.59 7.17 20.23
N ALA A 187 -2.50 6.40 20.18
CA ALA A 187 -1.26 6.74 20.85
C ALA A 187 -0.60 8.00 20.25
N ALA A 188 -0.62 8.14 18.91
CA ALA A 188 0.00 9.26 18.22
C ALA A 188 -0.83 10.57 18.31
N PHE A 189 -2.16 10.44 18.32
CA PHE A 189 -3.12 11.55 18.28
C PHE A 189 -4.27 11.34 19.27
N PRO A 190 -4.02 11.41 20.59
CA PRO A 190 -5.05 11.13 21.62
C PRO A 190 -6.34 11.95 21.45
N VAL A 191 -6.22 13.18 20.99
CA VAL A 191 -7.36 14.09 20.76
C VAL A 191 -8.31 13.60 19.66
N LEU A 192 -7.82 12.81 18.70
CA LEU A 192 -8.63 12.23 17.61
C LEU A 192 -9.36 10.96 18.01
N THR A 193 -9.13 10.41 19.21
CA THR A 193 -9.72 9.14 19.67
C THR A 193 -11.23 9.04 19.43
N PRO A 194 -12.07 10.08 19.70
CA PRO A 194 -13.52 10.00 19.47
C PRO A 194 -13.91 9.89 17.98
N LYS A 195 -13.01 10.22 17.06
CA LYS A 195 -13.23 10.20 15.60
C LYS A 195 -12.61 8.98 14.92
N LEU A 196 -11.85 8.15 15.65
CA LEU A 196 -11.15 7.01 15.09
C LEU A 196 -12.08 5.83 14.84
N ASP A 197 -11.95 5.26 13.67
CA ASP A 197 -12.53 3.98 13.26
C ASP A 197 -11.50 3.21 12.42
N TRP A 198 -11.80 1.99 12.04
CA TRP A 198 -10.91 1.19 11.21
C TRP A 198 -11.67 0.46 10.12
N CYS A 199 -10.98 0.15 9.02
CA CYS A 199 -11.54 -0.62 7.91
C CYS A 199 -10.40 -1.32 7.16
N TYR A 200 -10.52 -2.62 6.98
CA TYR A 200 -9.54 -3.39 6.21
C TYR A 200 -9.53 -3.00 4.73
N ASN A 201 -8.39 -3.19 4.09
CA ASN A 201 -8.26 -2.99 2.65
C ASN A 201 -9.10 -4.03 1.89
N PHE A 202 -9.78 -3.60 0.83
CA PHE A 202 -10.50 -4.50 -0.07
C PHE A 202 -9.55 -5.37 -0.90
N ILE A 203 -9.99 -6.58 -1.23
CA ILE A 203 -9.30 -7.53 -2.11
C ILE A 203 -10.16 -7.79 -3.35
N ASP A 204 -9.55 -7.69 -4.53
CA ASP A 204 -10.21 -8.05 -5.79
C ASP A 204 -9.89 -9.50 -6.18
N GLU A 205 -10.66 -10.43 -5.61
CA GLU A 205 -10.46 -11.88 -5.81
C GLU A 205 -10.60 -12.28 -7.29
N ARG A 206 -11.51 -11.64 -8.04
CA ARG A 206 -11.70 -11.94 -9.47
C ARG A 206 -10.46 -11.57 -10.25
N PHE A 207 -9.92 -10.40 -9.97
CA PHE A 207 -8.69 -9.92 -10.58
C PHE A 207 -7.52 -10.84 -10.22
N LEU A 208 -7.33 -11.18 -8.94
CA LEU A 208 -6.28 -12.07 -8.48
C LEU A 208 -6.36 -13.43 -9.19
N LYS A 209 -7.56 -14.05 -9.24
CA LYS A 209 -7.78 -15.32 -9.92
C LYS A 209 -7.41 -15.25 -11.41
N GLN A 210 -7.84 -14.19 -12.10
CA GLN A 210 -7.55 -13.98 -13.51
C GLN A 210 -6.05 -13.81 -13.74
N GLN A 211 -5.39 -12.92 -12.99
CA GLN A 211 -3.99 -12.59 -13.18
C GLN A 211 -3.04 -13.73 -12.75
N GLY A 212 -3.36 -14.44 -11.68
CA GLY A 212 -2.58 -15.59 -11.21
C GLY A 212 -2.60 -16.80 -12.16
N ASN A 213 -3.52 -16.83 -13.12
CA ASN A 213 -3.61 -17.89 -14.14
C ASN A 213 -2.90 -17.53 -15.45
N LEU A 214 -2.36 -16.32 -15.58
CA LEU A 214 -1.57 -15.95 -16.75
C LEU A 214 -0.18 -16.59 -16.72
N PRO A 215 0.42 -16.89 -17.87
CA PRO A 215 1.77 -17.44 -17.93
C PRO A 215 2.78 -16.48 -17.28
N GLN A 216 3.76 -17.06 -16.55
CA GLN A 216 4.90 -16.30 -16.05
C GLN A 216 6.08 -16.38 -17.02
N ALA A 217 6.89 -15.32 -17.05
CA ALA A 217 8.03 -15.22 -17.98
C ALA A 217 9.23 -16.06 -17.56
N ILE A 218 9.40 -16.36 -16.27
CA ILE A 218 10.53 -17.13 -15.74
C ILE A 218 10.10 -18.57 -15.48
N PRO A 219 10.85 -19.55 -16.00
CA PRO A 219 10.58 -20.95 -15.72
C PRO A 219 10.66 -21.25 -14.23
N TYR A 220 9.64 -21.87 -13.72
CA TYR A 220 9.58 -22.38 -12.36
C TYR A 220 10.09 -23.83 -12.37
N ASP A 221 11.05 -24.15 -11.48
CA ASP A 221 11.49 -25.53 -11.26
C ASP A 221 10.58 -26.17 -10.19
N PRO A 222 9.71 -27.11 -10.57
CA PRO A 222 8.79 -27.76 -9.62
C PRO A 222 9.50 -28.55 -8.52
N ALA A 223 10.76 -28.96 -8.74
CA ALA A 223 11.56 -29.69 -7.77
C ALA A 223 12.24 -28.78 -6.74
N GLY A 224 12.31 -27.47 -7.02
CA GLY A 224 12.91 -26.47 -6.13
C GLY A 224 11.95 -25.95 -5.07
N PHE A 225 12.50 -25.29 -4.08
CA PHE A 225 11.75 -24.53 -3.08
C PHE A 225 11.74 -23.03 -3.44
N PHE A 226 10.55 -22.48 -3.66
CA PHE A 226 10.35 -21.16 -4.21
C PHE A 226 9.82 -20.18 -3.15
N CYS A 227 10.68 -19.22 -2.74
CA CYS A 227 10.28 -18.07 -1.93
C CYS A 227 9.98 -16.88 -2.82
N PHE A 228 8.99 -16.08 -2.46
CA PHE A 228 8.60 -14.90 -3.22
C PHE A 228 8.41 -13.66 -2.34
N SER A 229 8.76 -12.50 -2.86
CA SER A 229 8.43 -11.18 -2.31
C SER A 229 8.03 -10.24 -3.44
N ALA A 230 7.01 -9.43 -3.24
CA ALA A 230 6.61 -8.35 -4.14
C ALA A 230 6.54 -7.04 -3.35
N CYS A 231 7.51 -6.15 -3.55
CA CYS A 231 7.58 -4.90 -2.82
C CYS A 231 8.45 -3.86 -3.53
N ARG A 232 8.34 -2.60 -3.12
CA ARG A 232 9.29 -1.58 -3.52
C ARG A 232 10.67 -1.89 -2.92
N LEU A 233 11.74 -1.77 -3.70
CA LEU A 233 13.12 -1.93 -3.20
C LEU A 233 13.53 -0.68 -2.43
N ALA A 234 13.16 -0.62 -1.18
CA ALA A 234 13.33 0.52 -0.29
C ALA A 234 13.73 0.03 1.11
N ARG A 235 14.44 0.88 1.86
CA ARG A 235 15.04 0.52 3.15
C ARG A 235 14.04 -0.06 4.14
N GLU A 236 12.82 0.50 4.20
CA GLU A 236 11.76 0.07 5.09
C GLU A 236 11.26 -1.37 4.82
N LYS A 237 11.55 -1.91 3.62
CA LYS A 237 11.21 -3.30 3.26
C LYS A 237 12.19 -4.34 3.78
N GLY A 238 13.28 -3.93 4.39
CA GLY A 238 14.19 -4.81 5.14
C GLY A 238 14.94 -5.84 4.32
N LEU A 239 14.93 -5.75 2.97
CA LEU A 239 15.53 -6.75 2.09
C LEU A 239 17.03 -6.93 2.33
N ARG A 240 17.78 -5.86 2.63
CA ARG A 240 19.20 -5.93 2.95
C ARG A 240 19.42 -6.77 4.20
N ARG A 241 18.72 -6.47 5.30
CA ARG A 241 18.77 -7.26 6.54
C ARG A 241 18.41 -8.72 6.29
N ALA A 242 17.40 -8.96 5.43
CA ALA A 242 17.01 -10.33 5.12
C ALA A 242 18.09 -11.09 4.34
N LEU A 243 18.84 -10.43 3.45
CA LEU A 243 19.99 -11.06 2.80
C LEU A 243 21.04 -11.51 3.84
N ASP A 244 21.30 -10.69 4.87
CA ASP A 244 22.22 -11.03 5.95
C ASP A 244 21.68 -12.19 6.81
N ALA A 245 20.39 -12.15 7.15
CA ALA A 245 19.74 -13.19 7.94
C ALA A 245 19.64 -14.55 7.25
N LEU A 246 19.38 -14.57 5.94
CA LEU A 246 19.06 -15.79 5.19
C LEU A 246 20.27 -16.40 4.47
N GLU A 247 21.44 -15.73 4.49
CA GLU A 247 22.62 -16.07 3.72
C GLU A 247 23.07 -17.54 3.90
N GLU A 248 23.27 -17.98 5.15
CA GLU A 248 23.74 -19.32 5.48
C GLU A 248 22.76 -20.39 4.98
N THR A 249 21.48 -20.25 5.34
CA THR A 249 20.43 -21.20 4.92
C THR A 249 20.31 -21.28 3.40
N LEU A 250 20.43 -20.16 2.68
CA LEU A 250 20.35 -20.15 1.22
C LEU A 250 21.57 -20.80 0.58
N LYS A 251 22.77 -20.68 1.17
CA LYS A 251 24.00 -21.34 0.68
C LYS A 251 23.96 -22.85 0.88
N GLU A 252 23.45 -23.30 2.02
CA GLU A 252 23.34 -24.72 2.37
C GLU A 252 22.25 -25.45 1.57
N ASN A 253 21.22 -24.73 1.08
CA ASN A 253 20.08 -25.29 0.39
C ASN A 253 20.03 -24.83 -1.08
N ALA A 254 20.81 -25.50 -1.93
CA ALA A 254 20.98 -25.13 -3.34
C ALA A 254 19.69 -25.19 -4.20
N ASP A 255 18.64 -25.83 -3.73
CA ASP A 255 17.32 -25.89 -4.36
C ASP A 255 16.38 -24.75 -3.96
N VAL A 256 16.76 -23.95 -2.93
CA VAL A 256 15.97 -22.78 -2.50
C VAL A 256 16.25 -21.58 -3.40
N ARG A 257 15.18 -20.94 -3.86
CA ARG A 257 15.24 -19.69 -4.63
C ARG A 257 14.35 -18.64 -4.00
N TRP A 258 14.86 -17.42 -3.86
CA TRP A 258 14.08 -16.27 -3.46
C TRP A 258 13.97 -15.27 -4.60
N TYR A 259 12.77 -15.14 -5.15
CA TYR A 259 12.48 -14.20 -6.22
C TYR A 259 11.84 -12.93 -5.63
N ILE A 260 12.35 -11.79 -6.03
CA ILE A 260 11.93 -10.48 -5.52
C ILE A 260 11.42 -9.64 -6.70
N ALA A 261 10.11 -9.43 -6.78
CA ALA A 261 9.48 -8.56 -7.75
C ALA A 261 9.39 -7.14 -7.20
N GLY A 262 9.88 -6.18 -7.95
CA GLY A 262 9.84 -4.76 -7.61
C GLY A 262 11.05 -3.99 -8.08
N ASP A 263 11.01 -2.68 -7.84
CA ASP A 263 12.11 -1.77 -8.15
C ASP A 263 12.17 -0.67 -7.08
N GLY A 264 13.29 0.05 -7.01
CA GLY A 264 13.46 1.15 -6.06
C GLY A 264 14.92 1.58 -5.90
N TYR A 265 15.12 2.57 -5.05
CA TYR A 265 16.44 3.18 -4.86
C TYR A 265 17.48 2.25 -4.19
N GLU A 266 17.06 1.15 -3.54
CA GLU A 266 17.94 0.14 -2.95
C GLU A 266 18.43 -0.91 -3.97
N ARG A 267 17.95 -0.89 -5.24
CA ARG A 267 18.25 -1.91 -6.23
C ARG A 267 19.74 -2.17 -6.39
N ALA A 268 20.52 -1.13 -6.67
CA ALA A 268 21.96 -1.27 -6.88
C ALA A 268 22.68 -1.81 -5.63
N ALA A 269 22.28 -1.37 -4.43
CA ALA A 269 22.84 -1.85 -3.18
C ALA A 269 22.50 -3.32 -2.91
N LEU A 270 21.31 -3.77 -3.29
CA LEU A 270 20.90 -5.17 -3.18
C LEU A 270 21.64 -6.05 -4.18
N GLU A 271 21.79 -5.63 -5.44
CA GLU A 271 22.58 -6.33 -6.47
C GLU A 271 24.02 -6.54 -6.01
N HIS A 272 24.64 -5.50 -5.45
CA HIS A 272 26.00 -5.57 -4.88
C HIS A 272 26.06 -6.56 -3.71
N ALA A 273 25.15 -6.47 -2.74
CA ALA A 273 25.11 -7.37 -1.60
C ALA A 273 24.90 -8.85 -1.99
N ILE A 274 24.02 -9.11 -2.97
CA ILE A 274 23.80 -10.46 -3.51
C ILE A 274 25.11 -11.00 -4.13
N ALA A 275 25.84 -10.17 -4.87
CA ALA A 275 27.10 -10.54 -5.48
C ALA A 275 28.22 -10.79 -4.44
N GLU A 276 28.39 -9.89 -3.47
CA GLU A 276 29.38 -10.05 -2.37
C GLU A 276 29.15 -11.36 -1.60
N LYS A 277 27.88 -11.71 -1.36
CA LYS A 277 27.52 -12.93 -0.62
C LYS A 277 27.55 -14.20 -1.49
N GLY A 278 27.75 -14.08 -2.80
CA GLY A 278 27.72 -15.23 -3.72
C GLY A 278 26.34 -15.84 -3.88
N LEU A 279 25.27 -15.07 -3.70
CA LEU A 279 23.87 -15.53 -3.70
C LEU A 279 23.15 -15.36 -5.05
N GLN A 280 23.84 -15.07 -6.16
CA GLN A 280 23.24 -14.75 -7.45
C GLN A 280 22.36 -15.88 -8.03
N ARG A 281 22.61 -17.14 -7.59
CA ARG A 281 21.80 -18.30 -7.98
C ARG A 281 20.55 -18.48 -7.12
N GLN A 282 20.59 -18.03 -5.87
CA GLN A 282 19.53 -18.19 -4.88
C GLN A 282 18.59 -16.99 -4.80
N VAL A 283 19.09 -15.75 -4.99
CA VAL A 283 18.32 -14.52 -4.87
C VAL A 283 18.26 -13.81 -6.21
N ILE A 284 17.06 -13.70 -6.77
CA ILE A 284 16.81 -13.17 -8.10
C ILE A 284 15.92 -11.92 -8.02
N LEU A 285 16.48 -10.77 -8.40
CA LEU A 285 15.74 -9.52 -8.54
C LEU A 285 15.04 -9.48 -9.90
N LEU A 286 13.73 -9.70 -9.93
CA LEU A 286 12.92 -9.74 -11.15
C LEU A 286 12.71 -8.36 -11.80
N GLY A 287 13.02 -7.27 -11.07
CA GLY A 287 12.61 -5.94 -11.48
C GLY A 287 11.11 -5.70 -11.31
N LYS A 288 10.64 -4.57 -11.82
CA LYS A 288 9.22 -4.23 -11.80
C LYS A 288 8.44 -5.23 -12.66
N GLN A 289 7.49 -5.92 -12.06
CA GLN A 289 6.57 -6.82 -12.74
C GLN A 289 5.19 -6.17 -12.84
N ASP A 290 4.61 -6.13 -14.03
CA ASP A 290 3.24 -5.64 -14.23
C ASP A 290 2.21 -6.61 -13.64
N ASN A 291 2.56 -7.91 -13.63
CA ASN A 291 1.76 -8.96 -13.00
C ASN A 291 2.64 -9.89 -12.15
N PRO A 292 2.73 -9.65 -10.82
CA PRO A 292 3.49 -10.51 -9.92
C PRO A 292 2.75 -11.77 -9.46
N TYR A 293 1.45 -11.88 -9.74
CA TYR A 293 0.58 -12.91 -9.18
C TYR A 293 0.87 -14.33 -9.64
N PRO A 294 1.31 -14.61 -10.89
CA PRO A 294 1.74 -15.95 -11.27
C PRO A 294 2.93 -16.45 -10.45
N TYR A 295 3.89 -15.55 -10.14
CA TYR A 295 5.02 -15.89 -9.25
C TYR A 295 4.53 -16.16 -7.82
N MET A 296 3.67 -15.29 -7.29
CA MET A 296 3.09 -15.47 -5.96
C MET A 296 2.33 -16.79 -5.84
N LYS A 297 1.47 -17.11 -6.81
CA LYS A 297 0.68 -18.34 -6.83
C LYS A 297 1.52 -19.63 -6.80
N HIS A 298 2.69 -19.61 -7.43
CA HIS A 298 3.60 -20.77 -7.49
C HIS A 298 4.58 -20.82 -6.33
N ALA A 299 4.62 -19.81 -5.45
CA ALA A 299 5.52 -19.80 -4.31
C ALA A 299 5.16 -20.86 -3.27
N ASN A 300 6.19 -21.40 -2.62
CA ASN A 300 6.02 -22.24 -1.45
C ASN A 300 5.82 -21.40 -0.20
N LEU A 301 6.49 -20.22 -0.14
CA LEU A 301 6.48 -19.32 0.99
C LEU A 301 6.60 -17.86 0.48
N TYR A 302 5.74 -16.97 0.99
CA TYR A 302 5.89 -15.52 0.77
C TYR A 302 6.73 -14.92 1.90
N LEU A 303 7.76 -14.13 1.58
CA LEU A 303 8.60 -13.47 2.56
C LEU A 303 8.24 -11.99 2.67
N SER A 304 7.79 -11.57 3.85
CA SER A 304 7.54 -10.18 4.21
C SER A 304 8.46 -9.75 5.33
N VAL A 305 9.62 -9.22 4.97
CA VAL A 305 10.76 -8.98 5.89
C VAL A 305 10.91 -7.52 6.30
N SER A 306 9.83 -6.75 6.19
CA SER A 306 9.79 -5.30 6.39
C SER A 306 10.10 -4.91 7.84
N PHE A 307 10.72 -3.75 8.01
CA PHE A 307 10.87 -3.12 9.34
C PHE A 307 9.53 -2.60 9.86
N CYS A 308 8.67 -2.10 8.97
CA CYS A 308 7.40 -1.51 9.32
C CYS A 308 6.37 -1.72 8.19
N GLU A 309 5.17 -2.16 8.56
CA GLU A 309 4.00 -2.26 7.69
C GLU A 309 2.75 -1.87 8.49
N ALA A 310 1.84 -1.15 7.84
CA ALA A 310 0.55 -0.82 8.43
C ALA A 310 -0.51 -1.92 8.16
N ALA A 311 -0.81 -2.16 6.88
CA ALA A 311 -1.70 -3.23 6.44
C ALA A 311 -1.34 -3.65 5.01
N PRO A 312 -0.31 -4.50 4.84
CA PRO A 312 0.16 -4.90 3.53
C PRO A 312 -0.89 -5.78 2.82
N VAL A 313 -1.36 -5.31 1.66
CA VAL A 313 -2.33 -6.05 0.82
C VAL A 313 -1.80 -7.41 0.37
N VAL A 314 -0.49 -7.55 0.27
CA VAL A 314 0.19 -8.79 -0.15
C VAL A 314 -0.05 -9.96 0.79
N TYR A 315 -0.40 -9.73 2.07
CA TYR A 315 -0.75 -10.82 2.99
C TYR A 315 -2.02 -11.54 2.52
N ALA A 316 -3.06 -10.79 2.26
CA ALA A 316 -4.31 -11.36 1.77
C ALA A 316 -4.16 -11.90 0.34
N GLU A 317 -3.34 -11.26 -0.50
CA GLU A 317 -3.04 -11.74 -1.86
C GLU A 317 -2.32 -13.09 -1.83
N ALA A 318 -1.29 -13.26 -0.98
CA ALA A 318 -0.59 -14.53 -0.81
C ALA A 318 -1.52 -15.64 -0.28
N ASN A 319 -2.28 -15.33 0.78
CA ASN A 319 -3.22 -16.27 1.38
C ASN A 319 -4.36 -16.64 0.41
N PHE A 320 -4.80 -15.73 -0.47
CA PHE A 320 -5.75 -16.03 -1.55
C PHE A 320 -5.23 -17.14 -2.50
N PHE A 321 -3.93 -17.15 -2.78
CA PHE A 321 -3.30 -18.19 -3.59
C PHE A 321 -2.90 -19.44 -2.79
N GLY A 322 -3.24 -19.53 -1.51
CA GLY A 322 -2.86 -20.65 -0.66
C GLY A 322 -1.38 -20.67 -0.30
N VAL A 323 -0.73 -19.49 -0.31
CA VAL A 323 0.70 -19.35 0.00
C VAL A 323 0.86 -18.81 1.42
N PRO A 324 1.50 -19.57 2.33
CA PRO A 324 1.83 -19.09 3.67
C PRO A 324 2.80 -17.92 3.61
N VAL A 325 2.68 -17.01 4.57
CA VAL A 325 3.56 -15.86 4.73
C VAL A 325 4.48 -16.07 5.92
N LEU A 326 5.79 -15.90 5.74
CA LEU A 326 6.70 -15.60 6.84
C LEU A 326 6.87 -14.09 6.93
N SER A 327 6.42 -13.51 8.04
CA SER A 327 6.49 -12.07 8.30
C SER A 327 7.30 -11.75 9.53
N THR A 328 8.04 -10.65 9.48
CA THR A 328 8.48 -9.97 10.70
C THR A 328 7.28 -9.36 11.41
N ASP A 329 7.33 -9.28 12.75
CA ASP A 329 6.25 -8.75 13.58
C ASP A 329 6.16 -7.22 13.44
N THR A 330 5.36 -6.81 12.45
CA THR A 330 5.03 -5.40 12.18
C THR A 330 3.67 -5.06 12.79
N CYS A 331 3.27 -3.80 12.79
CA CYS A 331 2.09 -3.28 13.50
C CYS A 331 0.84 -4.16 13.38
N SER A 332 0.48 -4.59 12.17
CA SER A 332 -0.73 -5.41 11.94
C SER A 332 -0.45 -6.86 11.56
N ALA A 333 0.80 -7.34 11.65
CA ALA A 333 1.11 -8.71 11.20
C ALA A 333 0.27 -9.76 11.93
N ARG A 334 0.17 -9.66 13.27
CA ARG A 334 -0.60 -10.60 14.10
C ARG A 334 -2.10 -10.52 13.87
N GLU A 335 -2.61 -9.35 13.51
CA GLU A 335 -4.03 -9.13 13.23
C GLU A 335 -4.44 -9.68 11.86
N LEU A 336 -3.59 -9.45 10.84
CA LEU A 336 -3.91 -9.76 9.44
C LEU A 336 -3.50 -11.16 9.00
N LEU A 337 -2.51 -11.76 9.68
CA LEU A 337 -2.03 -13.10 9.40
C LEU A 337 -2.63 -14.08 10.41
N GLY A 338 -3.66 -14.81 9.98
CA GLY A 338 -4.28 -15.87 10.75
C GLY A 338 -3.46 -17.17 10.78
N ALA A 339 -4.13 -18.28 11.16
CA ALA A 339 -3.55 -19.61 11.15
C ALA A 339 -2.97 -19.96 9.76
N GLY A 340 -1.92 -20.77 9.74
CA GLY A 340 -1.22 -21.15 8.51
C GLY A 340 -0.19 -20.11 8.02
N ASN A 341 0.12 -19.09 8.83
CA ASN A 341 1.18 -18.13 8.58
C ASN A 341 2.22 -18.13 9.72
N PHE A 342 3.38 -17.57 9.48
CA PHE A 342 4.50 -17.55 10.40
C PHE A 342 4.88 -16.10 10.71
N ILE A 343 5.07 -15.77 11.99
CA ILE A 343 5.47 -14.44 12.43
C ILE A 343 6.68 -14.61 13.36
N CYS A 344 7.77 -13.95 13.04
CA CYS A 344 8.97 -13.90 13.89
C CYS A 344 9.15 -12.48 14.45
N ALA A 345 9.89 -12.36 15.56
CA ALA A 345 10.27 -11.04 16.06
C ALA A 345 10.99 -10.22 14.97
N ASN A 346 10.82 -8.90 15.00
CA ASN A 346 11.35 -7.99 13.98
C ASN A 346 12.86 -7.72 14.17
N THR A 347 13.64 -8.79 14.32
CA THR A 347 15.09 -8.79 14.45
C THR A 347 15.72 -9.70 13.39
N GLU A 348 16.99 -9.51 13.11
CA GLU A 348 17.73 -10.33 12.16
C GLU A 348 17.84 -11.79 12.63
N ASP A 349 18.19 -12.00 13.91
CA ASP A 349 18.36 -13.35 14.47
C ASP A 349 17.05 -14.16 14.49
N ALA A 350 15.93 -13.51 14.81
CA ALA A 350 14.63 -14.17 14.78
C ALA A 350 14.21 -14.54 13.35
N LEU A 351 14.50 -13.67 12.37
CA LEU A 351 14.24 -13.97 10.96
C LEU A 351 15.14 -15.11 10.47
N ARG A 352 16.43 -15.12 10.82
CA ARG A 352 17.40 -16.20 10.53
C ARG A 352 16.87 -17.54 11.05
N SER A 353 16.55 -17.58 12.34
CA SER A 353 16.08 -18.80 13.01
C SER A 353 14.77 -19.32 12.42
N ALA A 354 13.79 -18.41 12.18
CA ALA A 354 12.49 -18.78 11.63
C ALA A 354 12.60 -19.32 10.19
N PHE A 355 13.42 -18.68 9.35
CA PHE A 355 13.63 -19.13 7.98
C PHE A 355 14.36 -20.48 7.94
N ALA A 356 15.45 -20.64 8.70
CA ALA A 356 16.20 -21.88 8.79
C ALA A 356 15.33 -23.06 9.26
N ASP A 357 14.50 -22.84 10.28
CA ASP A 357 13.54 -23.84 10.77
C ASP A 357 12.54 -24.25 9.69
N LEU A 358 11.98 -23.31 8.93
CA LEU A 358 11.02 -23.57 7.87
C LEU A 358 11.65 -24.30 6.66
N ILE A 359 12.90 -24.01 6.33
CA ILE A 359 13.61 -24.68 5.24
C ILE A 359 14.01 -26.11 5.64
N THR A 360 14.42 -26.31 6.89
CA THR A 360 14.75 -27.63 7.43
C THR A 360 13.51 -28.51 7.61
N HIS A 361 12.39 -27.92 8.04
CA HIS A 361 11.13 -28.62 8.31
C HIS A 361 10.02 -28.17 7.35
N ARG A 362 10.17 -28.44 6.05
CA ARG A 362 9.23 -28.02 4.97
C ARG A 362 7.83 -28.60 5.12
N ASP A 363 7.66 -29.69 5.88
CA ASP A 363 6.37 -30.25 6.28
C ASP A 363 5.53 -29.22 7.05
N LYS A 364 6.12 -28.32 7.86
CA LYS A 364 5.43 -27.23 8.53
C LYS A 364 4.72 -26.31 7.52
N ILE A 365 5.36 -26.02 6.38
CA ILE A 365 4.76 -25.20 5.31
C ILE A 365 3.61 -25.94 4.64
N THR A 366 3.76 -27.26 4.43
CA THR A 366 2.69 -28.10 3.88
C THR A 366 1.48 -28.15 4.82
N GLN A 367 1.72 -28.30 6.13
CA GLN A 367 0.66 -28.25 7.16
C GLN A 367 0.03 -26.86 7.23
N ALA A 368 0.85 -25.82 7.17
CA ALA A 368 0.39 -24.43 7.14
C ALA A 368 -0.55 -24.15 5.97
N LYS A 369 -0.23 -24.64 4.76
CA LYS A 369 -1.11 -24.52 3.58
C LYS A 369 -2.47 -25.19 3.81
N ALA A 370 -2.53 -26.32 4.51
CA ALA A 370 -3.78 -27.02 4.81
C ALA A 370 -4.66 -26.28 5.84
N THR A 371 -4.06 -25.47 6.70
CA THR A 371 -4.75 -24.69 7.75
C THR A 371 -4.93 -23.23 7.38
N LEU A 372 -4.40 -22.82 6.23
CA LEU A 372 -4.42 -21.42 5.81
C LEU A 372 -5.86 -20.95 5.64
N ALA A 373 -6.28 -20.05 6.51
CA ALA A 373 -7.58 -19.41 6.42
C ALA A 373 -7.45 -18.14 5.58
N TYR A 374 -7.94 -18.19 4.36
CA TYR A 374 -8.24 -16.95 3.64
C TYR A 374 -9.47 -16.33 4.28
N PRO A 375 -9.42 -15.07 4.77
CA PRO A 375 -10.58 -14.44 5.36
C PRO A 375 -11.52 -13.90 4.25
N PRO A 376 -12.57 -14.66 3.81
CA PRO A 376 -13.54 -14.13 2.86
C PRO A 376 -14.37 -12.99 3.47
N SER A 377 -14.29 -12.81 4.78
CA SER A 377 -15.02 -11.79 5.53
C SER A 377 -14.44 -10.37 5.41
N GLN A 378 -13.21 -10.20 4.90
CA GLN A 378 -12.55 -8.88 4.87
C GLN A 378 -13.33 -7.87 4.03
N ASN A 379 -13.75 -8.24 2.82
CA ASN A 379 -14.56 -7.38 1.96
C ASN A 379 -15.95 -7.11 2.56
N ASN A 380 -16.59 -8.13 3.16
CA ASN A 380 -17.90 -7.97 3.79
C ASN A 380 -17.83 -7.01 4.97
N SER A 381 -16.84 -7.17 5.86
CA SER A 381 -16.59 -6.26 6.97
C SER A 381 -16.35 -4.81 6.48
N ALA A 382 -15.56 -4.64 5.42
CA ALA A 382 -15.32 -3.33 4.83
C ALA A 382 -16.60 -2.70 4.24
N ILE A 383 -17.44 -3.48 3.53
CA ILE A 383 -18.74 -3.02 3.00
C ILE A 383 -19.67 -2.61 4.13
N GLU A 384 -19.72 -3.38 5.22
CA GLU A 384 -20.52 -3.04 6.40
C GLU A 384 -20.11 -1.69 7.01
N LYS A 385 -18.82 -1.39 7.08
CA LYS A 385 -18.31 -0.08 7.51
C LYS A 385 -18.82 1.04 6.60
N PHE A 386 -18.75 0.88 5.28
CA PHE A 386 -19.29 1.88 4.35
C PHE A 386 -20.80 2.06 4.52
N ASN A 387 -21.56 0.97 4.71
CA ASN A 387 -22.97 1.04 5.01
C ASN A 387 -23.26 1.82 6.30
N GLN A 388 -22.43 1.68 7.35
CA GLN A 388 -22.56 2.43 8.61
C GLN A 388 -22.26 3.92 8.42
N TRP A 389 -21.22 4.26 7.65
CA TRP A 389 -20.85 5.66 7.42
C TRP A 389 -21.83 6.42 6.52
N LEU A 390 -22.60 5.70 5.71
CA LEU A 390 -23.58 6.25 4.77
C LEU A 390 -25.04 6.27 5.34
N LYS A 391 -25.26 5.79 6.54
CA LYS A 391 -26.54 5.96 7.26
C LYS A 391 -26.73 7.39 7.73
#